data_e86c69a3edbb8d21ba3cd4f6664a7942
#
_entry.id   e86c69a3edbb8d21ba3cd4f6664a7942
#
_cell.length_a   1.000
_cell.length_b   1.000
_cell.length_c   1.000
_cell.angle_alpha   90.00
_cell.angle_beta   90.00
_cell.angle_gamma   90.00
#
_symmetry.space_group_name_H-M   'P 1'
#
loop_
_entity.id
_entity.type
_entity.pdbx_description
1 polymer ?
#
loop_
_entity_poly.entity_id
_entity_poly.type
_entity_poly.pdbx_seq_one_letter_code
_entity_poly.pdbx_strand_id
1 'polypeptide(L)'
;MNIAFFDFDGTITKKDSTAKFIRYFVGDIAFIKGVIILLPFIIAYKIKILSNNEIKKKLVTYFFKDIDIKDFTEKAREFSLNMIDPIIRKKALDRILWHKKNGDELVIVSASINLWLLPWCEKNKIRLIATELEVINNRITGNLISNNCYGPEKVKRILESYNLSNYTCIYSYGNSRGDHEMLEIATQLSI
;
A
#
# COMPACT_ATOMS: atom_id res chain seq x y z
N MET A 1 25.14 -2.92 -6.52
CA MET A 1 24.04 -3.29 -5.59
C MET A 1 22.76 -3.35 -6.42
N ASN A 2 21.83 -4.27 -6.16
CA ASN A 2 20.55 -4.31 -6.84
C ASN A 2 19.46 -3.71 -5.96
N ILE A 3 18.30 -3.41 -6.57
CA ILE A 3 17.10 -2.96 -5.86
C ILE A 3 15.88 -3.75 -6.33
N ALA A 4 14.96 -4.05 -5.41
CA ALA A 4 13.73 -4.76 -5.71
C ALA A 4 12.52 -4.02 -5.16
N PHE A 5 11.61 -3.64 -6.06
CA PHE A 5 10.33 -3.00 -5.77
C PHE A 5 9.22 -4.04 -5.72
N PHE A 6 8.43 -4.03 -4.68
CA PHE A 6 7.30 -4.94 -4.50
C PHE A 6 6.01 -4.14 -4.30
N ASP A 7 4.99 -4.43 -5.09
CA ASP A 7 3.64 -4.13 -4.66
C ASP A 7 3.25 -4.99 -3.45
N PHE A 8 2.27 -4.54 -2.68
CA PHE A 8 1.90 -5.23 -1.44
C PHE A 8 0.64 -6.07 -1.59
N ASP A 9 -0.50 -5.44 -1.92
CA ASP A 9 -1.81 -6.08 -1.90
C ASP A 9 -2.04 -6.95 -3.15
N GLY A 10 -2.17 -8.26 -2.94
CA GLY A 10 -2.29 -9.22 -4.04
C GLY A 10 -0.94 -9.73 -4.57
N THR A 11 0.15 -9.03 -4.32
CA THR A 11 1.53 -9.43 -4.66
C THR A 11 2.21 -10.11 -3.47
N ILE A 12 2.53 -9.38 -2.41
CA ILE A 12 3.06 -9.94 -1.16
C ILE A 12 1.96 -10.67 -0.39
N THR A 13 0.76 -10.09 -0.34
CA THR A 13 -0.38 -10.66 0.40
C THR A 13 -1.35 -11.41 -0.50
N LYS A 14 -2.08 -12.37 0.08
CA LYS A 14 -3.18 -13.10 -0.58
C LYS A 14 -4.49 -12.30 -0.60
N LYS A 15 -4.60 -11.29 0.24
CA LYS A 15 -5.83 -10.51 0.48
C LYS A 15 -5.47 -9.03 0.57
N ASP A 16 -6.41 -8.20 0.21
CA ASP A 16 -6.30 -6.73 0.33
C ASP A 16 -6.18 -6.31 1.79
N SER A 17 -5.08 -5.65 2.12
CA SER A 17 -4.80 -5.16 3.48
C SER A 17 -5.69 -3.99 3.87
N THR A 18 -6.08 -3.15 2.90
CA THR A 18 -6.97 -2.00 3.13
C THR A 18 -8.33 -2.46 3.65
N ALA A 19 -8.98 -3.40 2.95
CA ALA A 19 -10.28 -3.93 3.35
C ALA A 19 -10.19 -4.64 4.72
N LYS A 20 -9.11 -5.39 4.95
CA LYS A 20 -8.89 -6.04 6.24
C LYS A 20 -8.65 -5.05 7.37
N PHE A 21 -7.86 -4.01 7.13
CA PHE A 21 -7.61 -2.98 8.13
C PHE A 21 -8.87 -2.20 8.47
N ILE A 22 -9.65 -1.78 7.48
CA ILE A 22 -10.91 -1.08 7.73
C ILE A 22 -11.82 -1.94 8.59
N ARG A 23 -12.03 -3.21 8.20
CA ARG A 23 -12.87 -4.14 8.95
C ARG A 23 -12.37 -4.36 10.38
N TYR A 24 -11.07 -4.47 10.57
CA TYR A 24 -10.44 -4.55 11.90
C TYR A 24 -10.68 -3.29 12.71
N PHE A 25 -10.55 -2.13 12.09
CA PHE A 25 -10.63 -0.83 12.74
C PHE A 25 -12.04 -0.47 13.20
N VAL A 26 -13.05 -0.64 12.31
CA VAL A 26 -14.44 -0.21 12.57
C VAL A 26 -15.39 -1.37 12.96
N GLY A 27 -14.96 -2.63 12.83
CA GLY A 27 -15.78 -3.82 13.04
C GLY A 27 -16.64 -4.18 11.82
N ASP A 28 -17.23 -5.40 11.86
CA ASP A 28 -17.92 -6.00 10.71
C ASP A 28 -19.17 -5.21 10.29
N ILE A 29 -19.98 -4.78 11.25
CA ILE A 29 -21.26 -4.10 10.96
C ILE A 29 -21.02 -2.74 10.31
N ALA A 30 -20.10 -1.93 10.86
CA ALA A 30 -19.77 -0.62 10.32
C ALA A 30 -19.07 -0.75 8.95
N PHE A 31 -18.22 -1.76 8.77
CA PHE A 31 -17.61 -2.07 7.48
C PHE A 31 -18.67 -2.37 6.40
N ILE A 32 -19.62 -3.28 6.69
CA ILE A 32 -20.70 -3.64 5.73
C ILE A 32 -21.55 -2.42 5.39
N LYS A 33 -21.97 -1.63 6.40
CA LYS A 33 -22.67 -0.36 6.18
C LYS A 33 -21.90 0.58 5.26
N GLY A 34 -20.60 0.76 5.52
CA GLY A 34 -19.76 1.61 4.70
C GLY A 34 -19.61 1.13 3.27
N VAL A 35 -19.47 -0.18 3.04
CA VAL A 35 -19.43 -0.77 1.69
C VAL A 35 -20.75 -0.49 0.95
N ILE A 36 -21.90 -0.63 1.60
CA ILE A 36 -23.22 -0.35 0.98
C ILE A 36 -23.34 1.14 0.61
N ILE A 37 -22.95 2.05 1.51
CA ILE A 37 -22.99 3.50 1.26
C ILE A 37 -22.03 3.91 0.15
N LEU A 38 -20.85 3.31 0.11
CA LEU A 38 -19.83 3.60 -0.91
C LEU A 38 -20.07 2.84 -2.23
N LEU A 39 -21.03 1.92 -2.30
CA LEU A 39 -21.28 1.10 -3.48
C LEU A 39 -21.48 1.90 -4.77
N PRO A 40 -22.25 3.01 -4.81
CA PRO A 40 -22.37 3.82 -6.02
C PRO A 40 -21.03 4.37 -6.52
N PHE A 41 -20.14 4.78 -5.60
CA PHE A 41 -18.81 5.28 -5.93
C PHE A 41 -17.85 4.16 -6.38
N ILE A 42 -17.99 2.97 -5.80
CA ILE A 42 -17.25 1.77 -6.22
C ILE A 42 -17.66 1.38 -7.65
N ILE A 43 -18.96 1.44 -7.98
CA ILE A 43 -19.45 1.19 -9.33
C ILE A 43 -18.91 2.25 -10.29
N ALA A 44 -19.01 3.54 -9.95
CA ALA A 44 -18.49 4.64 -10.75
C ALA A 44 -16.99 4.50 -11.03
N TYR A 45 -16.21 4.03 -10.04
CA TYR A 45 -14.79 3.69 -10.24
C TYR A 45 -14.60 2.52 -11.21
N LYS A 46 -15.38 1.44 -11.07
CA LYS A 46 -15.28 0.27 -11.96
C LYS A 46 -15.60 0.60 -13.42
N ILE A 47 -16.55 1.49 -13.66
CA ILE A 47 -16.90 1.98 -15.03
C ILE A 47 -16.06 3.20 -15.44
N LYS A 48 -14.97 3.50 -14.70
CA LYS A 48 -13.99 4.55 -14.99
C LYS A 48 -14.53 5.99 -15.00
N ILE A 49 -15.66 6.27 -14.35
CA ILE A 49 -16.16 7.64 -14.09
C ILE A 49 -15.35 8.30 -12.98
N LEU A 50 -14.99 7.54 -11.94
CA LEU A 50 -14.10 8.02 -10.87
C LEU A 50 -12.71 7.44 -11.03
N SER A 51 -11.71 8.27 -10.71
CA SER A 51 -10.32 7.85 -10.65
C SER A 51 -10.03 7.01 -9.39
N ASN A 52 -8.92 6.29 -9.41
CA ASN A 52 -8.42 5.56 -8.24
C ASN A 52 -8.16 6.48 -7.03
N ASN A 53 -7.71 7.70 -7.28
CA ASN A 53 -7.46 8.70 -6.24
C ASN A 53 -8.77 9.19 -5.59
N GLU A 54 -9.82 9.43 -6.38
CA GLU A 54 -11.11 9.88 -5.88
C GLU A 54 -11.80 8.81 -5.03
N ILE A 55 -11.83 7.56 -5.48
CA ILE A 55 -12.43 6.48 -4.69
C ILE A 55 -11.65 6.25 -3.39
N LYS A 56 -10.32 6.36 -3.39
CA LYS A 56 -9.49 6.26 -2.19
C LYS A 56 -9.84 7.38 -1.21
N LYS A 57 -9.95 8.63 -1.66
CA LYS A 57 -10.37 9.76 -0.80
C LYS A 57 -11.74 9.53 -0.18
N LYS A 58 -12.74 9.11 -0.98
CA LYS A 58 -14.08 8.82 -0.45
C LYS A 58 -14.07 7.74 0.63
N LEU A 59 -13.27 6.68 0.44
CA LEU A 59 -13.11 5.61 1.40
C LEU A 59 -12.45 6.13 2.70
N VAL A 60 -11.37 6.89 2.58
CA VAL A 60 -10.66 7.48 3.73
C VAL A 60 -11.58 8.47 4.46
N THR A 61 -12.29 9.33 3.74
CA THR A 61 -13.23 10.28 4.33
C THR A 61 -14.33 9.56 5.12
N TYR A 62 -14.93 8.52 4.53
CA TYR A 62 -16.04 7.81 5.17
C TYR A 62 -15.62 7.08 6.44
N PHE A 63 -14.50 6.38 6.41
CA PHE A 63 -14.11 5.50 7.51
C PHE A 63 -13.20 6.17 8.55
N PHE A 64 -12.44 7.20 8.18
CA PHE A 64 -11.34 7.68 9.01
C PHE A 64 -11.33 9.19 9.27
N LYS A 65 -12.21 9.97 8.61
CA LYS A 65 -12.29 11.41 8.88
C LYS A 65 -12.57 11.68 10.35
N ASP A 66 -11.94 12.73 10.90
CA ASP A 66 -12.06 13.21 12.27
C ASP A 66 -11.54 12.25 13.36
N ILE A 67 -10.94 11.11 12.98
CA ILE A 67 -10.30 10.20 13.92
C ILE A 67 -8.98 10.83 14.39
N ASP A 68 -8.70 10.70 15.68
CA ASP A 68 -7.42 11.10 16.27
C ASP A 68 -6.29 10.24 15.70
N ILE A 69 -5.20 10.89 15.26
CA ILE A 69 -4.10 10.19 14.61
C ILE A 69 -3.37 9.21 15.55
N LYS A 70 -3.35 9.49 16.84
CA LYS A 70 -2.71 8.63 17.84
C LYS A 70 -3.47 7.33 18.00
N ASP A 71 -4.80 7.39 18.14
CA ASP A 71 -5.66 6.22 18.23
C ASP A 71 -5.59 5.38 16.94
N PHE A 72 -5.57 6.08 15.79
CA PHE A 72 -5.44 5.41 14.50
C PHE A 72 -4.10 4.68 14.38
N THR A 73 -3.00 5.33 14.73
CA THR A 73 -1.65 4.76 14.62
C THR A 73 -1.45 3.57 15.56
N GLU A 74 -2.02 3.61 16.77
CA GLU A 74 -1.97 2.50 17.70
C GLU A 74 -2.65 1.26 17.12
N LYS A 75 -3.89 1.38 16.65
CA LYS A 75 -4.62 0.27 15.98
C LYS A 75 -3.94 -0.18 14.70
N ALA A 76 -3.39 0.75 13.93
CA ALA A 76 -2.64 0.44 12.71
C ALA A 76 -1.39 -0.41 13.02
N ARG A 77 -0.66 -0.07 14.07
CA ARG A 77 0.49 -0.83 14.55
C ARG A 77 0.09 -2.23 15.01
N GLU A 78 -0.96 -2.35 15.80
CA GLU A 78 -1.48 -3.64 16.27
C GLU A 78 -1.88 -4.54 15.09
N PHE A 79 -2.65 -4.01 14.15
CA PHE A 79 -3.02 -4.72 12.91
C PHE A 79 -1.78 -5.15 12.11
N SER A 80 -0.84 -4.24 11.93
CA SER A 80 0.37 -4.48 11.16
C SER A 80 1.17 -5.67 11.68
N LEU A 81 1.39 -5.72 12.99
CA LEU A 81 2.23 -6.73 13.62
C LEU A 81 1.54 -8.09 13.80
N ASN A 82 0.21 -8.11 13.92
CA ASN A 82 -0.54 -9.33 14.25
C ASN A 82 -1.33 -9.90 13.06
N MET A 83 -1.75 -9.07 12.10
CA MET A 83 -2.70 -9.48 11.07
C MET A 83 -2.12 -9.55 9.66
N ILE A 84 -0.90 -9.02 9.42
CA ILE A 84 -0.26 -9.07 8.10
C ILE A 84 0.43 -10.42 7.86
N ASP A 85 1.23 -10.92 8.79
CA ASP A 85 1.98 -12.19 8.61
C ASP A 85 1.08 -13.36 8.14
N PRO A 86 -0.13 -13.59 8.70
CA PRO A 86 -1.01 -14.69 8.27
C PRO A 86 -1.50 -14.60 6.82
N ILE A 87 -1.45 -13.45 6.20
CA ILE A 87 -1.91 -13.24 4.82
C ILE A 87 -0.79 -13.17 3.78
N ILE A 88 0.47 -13.27 4.22
CA ILE A 88 1.63 -13.28 3.32
C ILE A 88 1.63 -14.53 2.43
N ARG A 89 1.98 -14.36 1.16
CA ARG A 89 2.22 -15.45 0.22
C ARG A 89 3.59 -16.07 0.48
N LYS A 90 3.65 -17.38 0.62
CA LYS A 90 4.93 -18.08 0.82
C LYS A 90 5.94 -17.74 -0.30
N LYS A 91 5.51 -17.78 -1.57
CA LYS A 91 6.38 -17.44 -2.71
C LYS A 91 6.95 -16.01 -2.62
N ALA A 92 6.15 -15.05 -2.16
CA ALA A 92 6.62 -13.68 -1.98
C ALA A 92 7.64 -13.57 -0.84
N LEU A 93 7.38 -14.27 0.28
CA LEU A 93 8.31 -14.31 1.40
C LEU A 93 9.64 -14.96 0.96
N ASP A 94 9.59 -16.08 0.25
CA ASP A 94 10.79 -16.77 -0.26
C ASP A 94 11.61 -15.84 -1.18
N ARG A 95 10.92 -15.04 -2.02
CA ARG A 95 11.58 -14.06 -2.90
C ARG A 95 12.20 -12.88 -2.11
N ILE A 96 11.51 -12.36 -1.12
CA ILE A 96 12.04 -11.33 -0.20
C ILE A 96 13.30 -11.86 0.51
N LEU A 97 13.27 -13.08 1.02
CA LEU A 97 14.42 -13.69 1.68
C LEU A 97 15.60 -13.90 0.72
N TRP A 98 15.33 -14.29 -0.53
CA TRP A 98 16.34 -14.41 -1.57
C TRP A 98 17.07 -13.07 -1.81
N HIS A 99 16.31 -11.97 -1.99
CA HIS A 99 16.89 -10.63 -2.15
C HIS A 99 17.70 -10.20 -0.92
N LYS A 100 17.18 -10.46 0.28
CA LYS A 100 17.91 -10.16 1.52
C LYS A 100 19.25 -10.91 1.60
N LYS A 101 19.26 -12.18 1.20
CA LYS A 101 20.48 -13.00 1.17
C LYS A 101 21.52 -12.46 0.16
N ASN A 102 21.06 -11.88 -0.93
CA ASN A 102 21.92 -11.27 -1.95
C ASN A 102 22.39 -9.86 -1.59
N GLY A 103 21.93 -9.28 -0.48
CA GLY A 103 22.25 -7.91 -0.08
C GLY A 103 21.56 -6.85 -0.95
N ASP A 104 20.46 -7.20 -1.60
CA ASP A 104 19.68 -6.27 -2.43
C ASP A 104 18.86 -5.31 -1.55
N GLU A 105 18.67 -4.08 -2.00
CA GLU A 105 17.77 -3.13 -1.37
C GLU A 105 16.31 -3.49 -1.67
N LEU A 106 15.48 -3.53 -0.62
CA LEU A 106 14.07 -3.91 -0.71
C LEU A 106 13.16 -2.73 -0.42
N VAL A 107 12.21 -2.49 -1.30
CA VAL A 107 11.25 -1.40 -1.20
C VAL A 107 9.84 -1.92 -1.50
N ILE A 108 8.92 -1.70 -0.58
CA ILE A 108 7.48 -1.87 -0.85
C ILE A 108 6.93 -0.57 -1.42
N VAL A 109 6.19 -0.67 -2.53
CA VAL A 109 5.55 0.46 -3.20
C VAL A 109 4.05 0.17 -3.32
N SER A 110 3.23 0.79 -2.46
CA SER A 110 1.84 0.38 -2.27
C SER A 110 0.83 1.53 -2.30
N ALA A 111 -0.32 1.27 -2.89
CA ALA A 111 -1.51 2.14 -2.78
C ALA A 111 -2.19 2.09 -1.40
N SER A 112 -1.80 1.18 -0.53
CA SER A 112 -2.28 1.13 0.86
C SER A 112 -1.73 2.30 1.68
N ILE A 113 -2.40 2.64 2.77
CA ILE A 113 -1.93 3.72 3.65
C ILE A 113 -0.69 3.25 4.43
N ASN A 114 0.32 4.11 4.47
CA ASN A 114 1.61 3.85 5.09
C ASN A 114 1.50 3.38 6.56
N LEU A 115 0.60 3.98 7.34
CA LEU A 115 0.51 3.78 8.79
C LEU A 115 0.27 2.32 9.21
N TRP A 116 -0.48 1.54 8.42
CA TRP A 116 -0.68 0.11 8.74
C TRP A 116 0.28 -0.84 8.03
N LEU A 117 1.14 -0.34 7.14
CA LEU A 117 2.20 -1.15 6.53
C LEU A 117 3.56 -0.94 7.19
N LEU A 118 3.81 0.30 7.65
CA LEU A 118 5.12 0.72 8.16
C LEU A 118 5.65 -0.17 9.30
N PRO A 119 4.88 -0.54 10.34
CA PRO A 119 5.41 -1.36 11.42
C PRO A 119 5.85 -2.77 10.95
N TRP A 120 5.15 -3.35 9.96
CA TRP A 120 5.55 -4.63 9.37
C TRP A 120 6.82 -4.46 8.51
N CYS A 121 6.92 -3.38 7.77
CA CYS A 121 8.09 -3.07 6.95
C CYS A 121 9.33 -2.85 7.83
N GLU A 122 9.21 -2.10 8.91
CA GLU A 122 10.28 -1.88 9.89
C GLU A 122 10.76 -3.18 10.53
N LYS A 123 9.82 -4.01 11.03
CA LYS A 123 10.10 -5.35 11.59
C LYS A 123 10.90 -6.19 10.60
N ASN A 124 10.60 -6.08 9.31
CA ASN A 124 11.24 -6.84 8.24
C ASN A 124 12.44 -6.12 7.62
N LYS A 125 12.81 -4.92 8.06
CA LYS A 125 13.90 -4.10 7.48
C LYS A 125 13.72 -3.90 5.97
N ILE A 126 12.52 -3.51 5.56
CA ILE A 126 12.13 -3.19 4.18
C ILE A 126 11.68 -1.74 4.15
N ARG A 127 12.12 -0.96 3.17
CA ARG A 127 11.66 0.41 2.99
C ARG A 127 10.24 0.46 2.43
N LEU A 128 9.52 1.55 2.70
CA LEU A 128 8.14 1.71 2.30
C LEU A 128 7.93 3.04 1.56
N ILE A 129 7.32 2.95 0.39
CA ILE A 129 6.70 4.05 -0.36
C ILE A 129 5.21 3.73 -0.44
N ALA A 130 4.36 4.54 0.17
CA ALA A 130 2.94 4.23 0.24
C ALA A 130 2.09 5.51 0.27
N THR A 131 0.78 5.35 0.18
CA THR A 131 -0.15 6.49 0.28
C THR A 131 -0.16 7.05 1.69
N GLU A 132 -0.24 8.36 1.82
CA GLU A 132 -0.19 9.07 3.10
C GLU A 132 -1.47 9.85 3.36
N LEU A 133 -1.95 9.80 4.62
CA LEU A 133 -3.11 10.54 5.07
C LEU A 133 -2.74 11.98 5.43
N GLU A 134 -3.60 12.91 5.06
CA GLU A 134 -3.51 14.28 5.55
C GLU A 134 -4.04 14.36 6.99
N VAL A 135 -3.24 14.96 7.86
CA VAL A 135 -3.56 15.16 9.28
C VAL A 135 -3.43 16.63 9.63
N ILE A 136 -4.49 17.22 10.20
CA ILE A 136 -4.52 18.58 10.68
C ILE A 136 -5.05 18.56 12.13
N ASN A 137 -4.39 19.28 13.03
CA ASN A 137 -4.77 19.35 14.44
C ASN A 137 -4.95 17.96 15.09
N ASN A 138 -4.04 17.04 14.82
CA ASN A 138 -4.05 15.65 15.29
C ASN A 138 -5.26 14.83 14.80
N ARG A 139 -5.99 15.27 13.78
CA ARG A 139 -7.12 14.53 13.21
C ARG A 139 -6.92 14.26 11.74
N ILE A 140 -7.32 13.07 11.30
CA ILE A 140 -7.35 12.69 9.89
C ILE A 140 -8.43 13.51 9.19
N THR A 141 -8.05 14.24 8.12
CA THR A 141 -8.99 15.13 7.41
C THR A 141 -9.92 14.39 6.45
N GLY A 142 -9.56 13.17 6.08
CA GLY A 142 -10.22 12.43 5.00
C GLY A 142 -9.54 12.60 3.63
N ASN A 143 -8.54 13.47 3.54
CA ASN A 143 -7.72 13.67 2.34
C ASN A 143 -6.42 12.86 2.40
N LEU A 144 -5.72 12.88 1.28
CA LEU A 144 -4.36 12.34 1.14
C LEU A 144 -3.39 13.52 1.00
N ILE A 145 -2.17 13.39 1.50
CA ILE A 145 -1.11 14.41 1.35
C ILE A 145 -0.78 14.59 -0.13
N SER A 146 -0.78 13.49 -0.89
CA SER A 146 -0.48 13.46 -2.32
C SER A 146 -1.46 12.52 -3.03
N ASN A 147 -1.25 12.26 -4.31
CA ASN A 147 -2.05 11.26 -5.01
C ASN A 147 -1.90 9.87 -4.40
N ASN A 148 -2.89 9.00 -4.60
CA ASN A 148 -2.77 7.59 -4.25
C ASN A 148 -1.57 6.95 -4.97
N CYS A 149 -0.74 6.21 -4.26
CA CYS A 149 0.46 5.55 -4.79
C CYS A 149 0.08 4.36 -5.71
N TYR A 150 -0.45 4.68 -6.89
CA TYR A 150 -1.04 3.75 -7.85
C TYR A 150 -0.68 4.16 -9.28
N GLY A 151 -0.37 3.19 -10.14
CA GLY A 151 -0.01 3.45 -11.53
C GLY A 151 1.24 4.34 -11.67
N PRO A 152 1.20 5.39 -12.52
CA PRO A 152 2.35 6.28 -12.71
C PRO A 152 2.87 6.94 -11.44
N GLU A 153 2.01 7.13 -10.42
CA GLU A 153 2.43 7.72 -9.15
C GLU A 153 3.44 6.82 -8.40
N LYS A 154 3.39 5.48 -8.58
CA LYS A 154 4.40 4.58 -8.03
C LYS A 154 5.79 4.91 -8.58
N VAL A 155 5.91 5.01 -9.89
CA VAL A 155 7.19 5.32 -10.56
C VAL A 155 7.68 6.71 -10.18
N LYS A 156 6.80 7.71 -10.18
CA LYS A 156 7.14 9.07 -9.77
C LYS A 156 7.81 9.07 -8.39
N ARG A 157 7.21 8.43 -7.38
CA ARG A 157 7.75 8.38 -6.02
C ARG A 157 9.02 7.55 -5.90
N ILE A 158 9.15 6.49 -6.71
CA ILE A 158 10.40 5.73 -6.80
C ILE A 158 11.52 6.67 -7.28
N LEU A 159 11.29 7.42 -8.36
CA LEU A 159 12.30 8.32 -8.94
C LEU A 159 12.61 9.54 -8.05
N GLU A 160 11.66 10.00 -7.24
CA GLU A 160 11.88 11.03 -6.22
C GLU A 160 12.75 10.52 -5.06
N SER A 161 12.69 9.21 -4.77
CA SER A 161 13.39 8.59 -3.64
C SER A 161 14.71 7.92 -4.02
N TYR A 162 14.86 7.50 -5.28
CA TYR A 162 15.95 6.67 -5.75
C TYR A 162 16.51 7.14 -7.09
N ASN A 163 17.84 7.26 -7.18
CA ASN A 163 18.51 7.35 -8.48
C ASN A 163 18.78 5.93 -9.00
N LEU A 164 17.95 5.47 -9.94
CA LEU A 164 17.99 4.11 -10.46
C LEU A 164 19.30 3.76 -11.18
N SER A 165 20.07 4.74 -11.67
CA SER A 165 21.35 4.51 -12.31
C SER A 165 22.44 3.98 -11.33
N ASN A 166 22.20 4.09 -10.03
CA ASN A 166 23.12 3.58 -9.00
C ASN A 166 22.99 2.06 -8.80
N TYR A 167 22.02 1.41 -9.45
CA TYR A 167 21.74 -0.01 -9.26
C TYR A 167 22.08 -0.81 -10.53
N THR A 168 22.75 -1.95 -10.34
CA THR A 168 23.14 -2.86 -11.42
C THR A 168 21.93 -3.55 -12.02
N CYS A 169 21.00 -4.01 -11.16
CA CYS A 169 19.75 -4.64 -11.56
C CYS A 169 18.60 -4.05 -10.77
N ILE A 170 17.48 -3.84 -11.46
CA ILE A 170 16.21 -3.40 -10.90
C ILE A 170 15.19 -4.51 -11.09
N TYR A 171 14.65 -5.00 -9.99
CA TYR A 171 13.58 -5.99 -9.98
C TYR A 171 12.26 -5.32 -9.60
N SER A 172 11.17 -5.73 -10.23
CA SER A 172 9.82 -5.24 -9.89
C SER A 172 8.84 -6.40 -9.82
N TYR A 173 7.99 -6.39 -8.80
CA TYR A 173 6.98 -7.41 -8.52
C TYR A 173 5.62 -6.76 -8.32
N GLY A 174 4.65 -7.15 -9.13
CA GLY A 174 3.29 -6.62 -9.09
C GLY A 174 2.34 -7.56 -9.79
N ASN A 175 1.02 -7.42 -9.57
CA ASN A 175 0.02 -8.31 -10.13
C ASN A 175 -1.21 -7.59 -10.70
N SER A 176 -1.25 -6.28 -10.61
CA SER A 176 -2.40 -5.46 -10.96
C SER A 176 -2.08 -4.43 -12.03
N ARG A 177 -3.13 -3.83 -12.62
CA ARG A 177 -2.97 -2.70 -13.54
C ARG A 177 -2.23 -1.52 -12.89
N GLY A 178 -2.36 -1.37 -11.56
CA GLY A 178 -1.68 -0.30 -10.81
C GLY A 178 -0.18 -0.47 -10.67
N ASP A 179 0.36 -1.58 -11.16
CA ASP A 179 1.78 -1.93 -11.06
C ASP A 179 2.48 -1.86 -12.41
N HIS A 180 1.72 -1.65 -13.51
CA HIS A 180 2.23 -1.77 -14.88
C HIS A 180 3.45 -0.90 -15.10
N GLU A 181 3.38 0.38 -14.78
CA GLU A 181 4.47 1.34 -14.96
C GLU A 181 5.67 1.00 -14.04
N MET A 182 5.40 0.50 -12.84
CA MET A 182 6.47 0.04 -11.94
C MET A 182 7.14 -1.25 -12.46
N LEU A 183 6.43 -2.10 -13.15
CA LEU A 183 7.01 -3.31 -13.78
C LEU A 183 7.88 -2.93 -14.98
N GLU A 184 7.55 -1.86 -15.72
CA GLU A 184 8.30 -1.39 -16.88
C GLU A 184 9.69 -0.82 -16.55
N ILE A 185 9.92 -0.32 -15.33
CA ILE A 185 11.24 0.15 -14.91
C ILE A 185 12.21 -0.98 -14.55
N ALA A 186 11.74 -2.22 -14.49
CA ALA A 186 12.61 -3.35 -14.18
C ALA A 186 13.60 -3.61 -15.32
N THR A 187 14.87 -3.82 -14.99
CA THR A 187 15.89 -4.27 -15.94
C THR A 187 15.91 -5.80 -16.10
N GLN A 188 15.31 -6.52 -15.15
CA GLN A 188 15.06 -7.95 -15.22
C GLN A 188 13.58 -8.22 -14.94
N LEU A 189 12.89 -8.79 -15.91
CA LEU A 189 11.51 -9.27 -15.76
C LEU A 189 11.51 -10.44 -14.74
N SER A 190 10.92 -10.19 -13.60
CA SER A 190 10.65 -11.22 -12.61
C SER A 190 9.13 -11.43 -12.54
N ILE A 191 8.74 -12.58 -13.03
CA ILE A 191 7.37 -13.11 -13.01
C ILE A 191 7.01 -13.58 -11.58
#